data_8a32d83a2795c48a9636b39ca86f39de
#
_entry.id   8a32d83a2795c48a9636b39ca86f39de
#
_cell.length_a   1.000
_cell.length_b   1.000
_cell.length_c   1.000
_cell.angle_alpha   90.00
_cell.angle_beta   90.00
_cell.angle_gamma   90.00
#
_symmetry.space_group_name_H-M   'P 1'
#
loop_
_entity.id
_entity.type
_entity.pdbx_description
1 polymer ?
#
loop_
_entity_poly.entity_id
_entity_poly.type
_entity_poly.pdbx_seq_one_letter_code
_entity_poly.pdbx_strand_id
1 'polypeptide(L)'
;MMEFTFETEYNAKSLAIMAKALRKTIRKQHSRRSHIFGWIITVLALLLIVKNLAFDMRTVVTSAAVLAIVAALLFEDRLNGYFAKRRMLAGTEKAVTVFSENGFSSTTNIGKSEWGYDAIVTVAETADFFIFIFSASHAQLYDKHRLTGGTAEDFRHFIESATGKPVQHIR
;
A
#
# COMPACT_ATOMS: atom_id res chain seq x y z
N MET A 1 -14.76 26.28 -11.45
CA MET A 1 -14.93 25.01 -10.72
C MET A 1 -13.64 24.22 -10.97
N MET A 2 -12.82 24.01 -9.94
CA MET A 2 -11.59 23.21 -10.10
C MET A 2 -11.99 21.74 -10.11
N GLU A 3 -11.62 21.02 -11.16
CA GLU A 3 -11.86 19.60 -11.30
C GLU A 3 -10.56 18.91 -11.66
N PHE A 4 -10.17 17.91 -10.86
CA PHE A 4 -8.97 17.13 -11.09
C PHE A 4 -9.35 15.72 -11.51
N THR A 5 -8.71 15.21 -12.55
CA THR A 5 -8.96 13.84 -13.03
C THR A 5 -7.66 13.03 -13.01
N PHE A 6 -7.75 11.82 -12.47
CA PHE A 6 -6.66 10.84 -12.47
C PHE A 6 -7.07 9.59 -13.23
N GLU A 7 -6.21 9.16 -14.13
CA GLU A 7 -6.27 7.81 -14.68
C GLU A 7 -5.27 6.94 -13.94
N THR A 8 -5.72 5.87 -13.34
CA THR A 8 -4.86 5.00 -12.53
C THR A 8 -4.93 3.56 -13.03
N GLU A 9 -3.76 2.93 -13.14
CA GLU A 9 -3.63 1.52 -13.46
C GLU A 9 -3.13 0.73 -12.24
N TYR A 10 -3.95 -0.23 -11.79
CA TYR A 10 -3.64 -1.11 -10.67
C TYR A 10 -2.86 -2.33 -11.14
N ASN A 11 -1.55 -2.29 -10.97
CA ASN A 11 -0.64 -3.42 -11.22
C ASN A 11 0.05 -3.84 -9.91
N ALA A 12 0.84 -4.93 -9.95
CA ALA A 12 1.51 -5.42 -8.75
C ALA A 12 2.44 -4.38 -8.09
N LYS A 13 3.08 -3.50 -8.90
CA LYS A 13 3.97 -2.45 -8.40
C LYS A 13 3.18 -1.34 -7.69
N SER A 14 2.10 -0.85 -8.31
CA SER A 14 1.25 0.20 -7.71
C SER A 14 0.57 -0.30 -6.44
N LEU A 15 0.10 -1.55 -6.42
CA LEU A 15 -0.47 -2.19 -5.24
C LEU A 15 0.56 -2.44 -4.12
N ALA A 16 1.83 -2.71 -4.46
CA ALA A 16 2.92 -2.79 -3.48
C ALA A 16 3.20 -1.42 -2.83
N ILE A 17 3.14 -0.32 -3.61
CA ILE A 17 3.26 1.05 -3.09
C ILE A 17 2.08 1.37 -2.15
N MET A 18 0.87 0.98 -2.51
CA MET A 18 -0.31 1.12 -1.66
C MET A 18 -0.17 0.32 -0.35
N ALA A 19 0.32 -0.92 -0.41
CA ALA A 19 0.60 -1.74 0.77
C ALA A 19 1.65 -1.08 1.69
N LYS A 20 2.73 -0.52 1.10
CA LYS A 20 3.75 0.25 1.82
C LYS A 20 3.15 1.47 2.51
N ALA A 21 2.27 2.21 1.83
CA ALA A 21 1.60 3.36 2.40
C ALA A 21 0.74 2.98 3.61
N LEU A 22 -0.10 1.95 3.50
CA LEU A 22 -0.90 1.42 4.61
C LEU A 22 -0.01 0.99 5.80
N ARG A 23 1.11 0.33 5.51
CA ARG A 23 2.07 -0.13 6.51
C ARG A 23 2.75 1.04 7.24
N LYS A 24 3.13 2.09 6.51
CA LYS A 24 3.82 3.26 7.10
C LYS A 24 2.89 4.25 7.80
N THR A 25 1.60 4.17 7.57
CA THR A 25 0.58 5.03 8.18
C THR A 25 -0.24 4.29 9.24
N ILE A 26 -1.42 3.83 8.90
CA ILE A 26 -2.39 3.26 9.85
C ILE A 26 -1.90 1.95 10.50
N ARG A 27 -1.17 1.10 9.75
CA ARG A 27 -0.66 -0.17 10.24
C ARG A 27 0.72 -0.08 10.92
N LYS A 28 1.27 1.11 11.10
CA LYS A 28 2.66 1.32 11.56
C LYS A 28 2.98 0.54 12.85
N GLN A 29 2.12 0.59 13.86
CA GLN A 29 2.36 -0.11 15.14
C GLN A 29 2.25 -1.63 14.99
N HIS A 30 1.25 -2.10 14.26
CA HIS A 30 1.05 -3.53 14.02
C HIS A 30 2.22 -4.13 13.22
N SER A 31 2.61 -3.49 12.14
CA SER A 31 3.73 -3.93 11.31
C SER A 31 5.04 -3.94 12.10
N ARG A 32 5.33 -2.88 12.89
CA ARG A 32 6.53 -2.84 13.72
C ARG A 32 6.60 -4.01 14.71
N ARG A 33 5.49 -4.35 15.36
CA ARG A 33 5.43 -5.49 16.30
C ARG A 33 5.65 -6.81 15.56
N SER A 34 5.02 -6.99 14.42
CA SER A 34 5.17 -8.20 13.59
C SER A 34 6.62 -8.36 13.10
N HIS A 35 7.27 -7.29 12.66
CA HIS A 35 8.68 -7.31 12.25
C HIS A 35 9.61 -7.65 13.41
N ILE A 36 9.43 -7.03 14.59
CA ILE A 36 10.23 -7.34 15.78
C ILE A 36 10.10 -8.83 16.13
N PHE A 37 8.87 -9.34 16.17
CA PHE A 37 8.61 -10.75 16.47
C PHE A 37 9.23 -11.69 15.42
N GLY A 38 9.10 -11.36 14.13
CA GLY A 38 9.72 -12.12 13.05
C GLY A 38 11.24 -12.18 13.16
N TRP A 39 11.89 -11.05 13.49
CA TRP A 39 13.34 -11.03 13.72
C TRP A 39 13.77 -11.82 14.96
N ILE A 40 13.00 -11.78 16.05
CA ILE A 40 13.28 -12.59 17.26
C ILE A 40 13.24 -14.08 16.89
N ILE A 41 12.21 -14.54 16.17
CA ILE A 41 12.10 -15.93 15.73
C ILE A 41 13.28 -16.30 14.82
N THR A 42 13.66 -15.42 13.89
CA THR A 42 14.80 -15.64 12.99
C THR A 42 16.10 -15.83 13.77
N VAL A 43 16.37 -14.98 14.76
CA VAL A 43 17.59 -15.08 15.59
C VAL A 43 17.59 -16.38 16.41
N LEU A 44 16.47 -16.72 17.04
CA LEU A 44 16.36 -17.97 17.81
C LEU A 44 16.57 -19.21 16.93
N ALA A 45 15.99 -19.22 15.72
CA ALA A 45 16.16 -20.34 14.80
C ALA A 45 17.62 -20.44 14.29
N LEU A 46 18.30 -19.31 14.02
CA LEU A 46 19.72 -19.31 13.67
C LEU A 46 20.60 -19.85 14.80
N LEU A 47 20.32 -19.49 16.06
CA LEU A 47 21.03 -20.04 17.22
C LEU A 47 20.86 -21.56 17.33
N LEU A 48 19.66 -22.08 17.02
CA LEU A 48 19.42 -23.54 17.00
C LEU A 48 20.20 -24.25 15.89
N ILE A 49 20.29 -23.63 14.69
CA ILE A 49 21.07 -24.17 13.57
C ILE A 49 22.56 -24.21 13.94
N VAL A 50 23.10 -23.13 14.54
CA VAL A 50 24.52 -23.07 14.95
C VAL A 50 24.86 -24.08 16.03
N LYS A 51 23.92 -24.36 16.96
CA LYS A 51 24.14 -25.40 17.99
C LYS A 51 24.15 -26.83 17.44
N ASN A 52 23.41 -27.08 16.36
CA ASN A 52 23.28 -28.39 15.73
C ASN A 52 23.80 -28.34 14.29
N LEU A 53 25.10 -28.23 14.12
CA LEU A 53 25.78 -28.23 12.80
C LEU A 53 25.73 -29.58 12.07
N ALA A 54 24.94 -30.55 12.58
CA ALA A 54 24.70 -31.78 11.87
C ALA A 54 23.83 -31.54 10.63
N PHE A 55 24.29 -32.06 9.49
CA PHE A 55 23.58 -31.97 8.21
C PHE A 55 22.46 -33.03 8.21
N ASP A 56 21.42 -32.80 8.99
CA ASP A 56 20.25 -33.68 9.06
C ASP A 56 19.01 -32.96 8.41
N MET A 57 17.98 -33.76 8.15
CA MET A 57 16.74 -33.25 7.54
C MET A 57 16.11 -32.11 8.37
N ARG A 58 16.27 -32.14 9.69
CA ARG A 58 15.76 -31.14 10.61
C ARG A 58 16.42 -29.77 10.39
N THR A 59 17.76 -29.77 10.24
CA THR A 59 18.53 -28.55 9.96
C THR A 59 18.18 -27.96 8.58
N VAL A 60 17.98 -28.83 7.58
CA VAL A 60 17.54 -28.38 6.24
C VAL A 60 16.16 -27.71 6.30
N VAL A 61 15.18 -28.34 6.94
CA VAL A 61 13.83 -27.78 7.07
C VAL A 61 13.84 -26.47 7.86
N THR A 62 14.59 -26.40 8.97
CA THR A 62 14.71 -25.18 9.77
C THR A 62 15.33 -24.03 8.97
N SER A 63 16.40 -24.33 8.21
CA SER A 63 17.05 -23.34 7.35
C SER A 63 16.12 -22.82 6.26
N ALA A 64 15.36 -23.69 5.62
CA ALA A 64 14.36 -23.30 4.62
C ALA A 64 13.26 -22.42 5.24
N ALA A 65 12.78 -22.75 6.45
CA ALA A 65 11.80 -21.93 7.15
C ALA A 65 12.34 -20.53 7.52
N VAL A 66 13.60 -20.46 8.00
CA VAL A 66 14.27 -19.17 8.26
C VAL A 66 14.37 -18.33 7.02
N LEU A 67 14.81 -18.90 5.90
CA LEU A 67 14.90 -18.19 4.62
C LEU A 67 13.52 -17.67 4.18
N ALA A 68 12.46 -18.46 4.33
CA ALA A 68 11.10 -18.05 3.99
C ALA A 68 10.61 -16.88 4.87
N ILE A 69 10.89 -16.91 6.19
CA ILE A 69 10.54 -15.82 7.12
C ILE A 69 11.31 -14.55 6.75
N VAL A 70 12.61 -14.63 6.52
CA VAL A 70 13.44 -13.48 6.12
C VAL A 70 12.94 -12.89 4.79
N ALA A 71 12.66 -13.74 3.80
CA ALA A 71 12.10 -13.29 2.53
C ALA A 71 10.73 -12.58 2.73
N ALA A 72 9.85 -13.12 3.58
CA ALA A 72 8.58 -12.50 3.89
C ALA A 72 8.73 -11.13 4.56
N LEU A 73 9.68 -10.98 5.50
CA LEU A 73 9.96 -9.71 6.17
C LEU A 73 10.57 -8.65 5.24
N LEU A 74 11.49 -9.06 4.35
CA LEU A 74 12.17 -8.14 3.43
C LEU A 74 11.27 -7.72 2.24
N PHE A 75 10.43 -8.61 1.77
CA PHE A 75 9.60 -8.41 0.58
C PHE A 75 8.10 -8.24 0.90
N GLU A 76 7.74 -7.93 2.16
CA GLU A 76 6.35 -7.79 2.63
C GLU A 76 5.47 -6.97 1.66
N ASP A 77 5.92 -5.77 1.29
CA ASP A 77 5.13 -4.87 0.44
C ASP A 77 4.94 -5.45 -0.98
N ARG A 78 5.99 -6.09 -1.54
CA ARG A 78 5.93 -6.71 -2.87
C ARG A 78 5.01 -7.93 -2.88
N LEU A 79 5.11 -8.77 -1.84
CA LEU A 79 4.24 -9.94 -1.67
C LEU A 79 2.78 -9.52 -1.51
N ASN A 80 2.53 -8.51 -0.68
CA ASN A 80 1.17 -7.96 -0.50
C ASN A 80 0.62 -7.39 -1.82
N GLY A 81 1.42 -6.65 -2.59
CA GLY A 81 1.02 -6.14 -3.90
C GLY A 81 0.72 -7.25 -4.91
N TYR A 82 1.56 -8.29 -4.94
CA TYR A 82 1.34 -9.46 -5.79
C TYR A 82 0.03 -10.19 -5.45
N PHE A 83 -0.19 -10.49 -4.16
CA PHE A 83 -1.42 -11.15 -3.72
C PHE A 83 -2.66 -10.28 -3.91
N ALA A 84 -2.54 -8.96 -3.70
CA ALA A 84 -3.62 -8.02 -3.97
C ALA A 84 -4.00 -8.04 -5.46
N LYS A 85 -3.00 -7.99 -6.37
CA LYS A 85 -3.25 -8.09 -7.82
C LYS A 85 -3.96 -9.40 -8.19
N ARG A 86 -3.53 -10.51 -7.61
CA ARG A 86 -4.11 -11.83 -7.90
C ARG A 86 -5.57 -11.98 -7.42
N ARG A 87 -5.95 -11.23 -6.38
CA ARG A 87 -7.31 -11.23 -5.82
C ARG A 87 -8.22 -10.15 -6.41
N MET A 88 -7.66 -9.31 -7.26
CA MET A 88 -8.39 -8.20 -7.86
C MET A 88 -9.44 -8.72 -8.84
N LEU A 89 -10.62 -8.12 -8.82
CA LEU A 89 -11.69 -8.45 -9.76
C LEU A 89 -11.31 -7.98 -11.17
N ALA A 90 -11.58 -8.80 -12.17
CA ALA A 90 -11.41 -8.42 -13.56
C ALA A 90 -12.27 -7.18 -13.89
N GLY A 91 -11.69 -6.22 -14.60
CA GLY A 91 -12.34 -4.96 -14.93
C GLY A 91 -12.13 -3.83 -13.91
N THR A 92 -11.43 -4.08 -12.77
CA THR A 92 -11.03 -3.03 -11.82
C THR A 92 -9.57 -2.59 -11.96
N GLU A 93 -8.85 -3.09 -12.98
CA GLU A 93 -7.44 -2.81 -13.20
C GLU A 93 -7.16 -1.35 -13.59
N LYS A 94 -8.14 -0.71 -14.20
CA LYS A 94 -8.07 0.70 -14.57
C LYS A 94 -9.22 1.45 -13.95
N ALA A 95 -8.92 2.61 -13.40
CA ALA A 95 -9.91 3.51 -12.83
C ALA A 95 -9.66 4.94 -13.30
N VAL A 96 -10.74 5.63 -13.64
CA VAL A 96 -10.75 7.08 -13.85
C VAL A 96 -11.44 7.70 -12.64
N THR A 97 -10.72 8.58 -11.93
CA THR A 97 -11.26 9.23 -10.75
C THR A 97 -11.32 10.74 -10.97
N VAL A 98 -12.49 11.30 -10.75
CA VAL A 98 -12.77 12.73 -10.90
C VAL A 98 -13.04 13.31 -9.51
N PHE A 99 -12.30 14.36 -9.16
CA PHE A 99 -12.41 15.11 -7.92
C PHE A 99 -13.10 16.43 -8.17
N SER A 100 -14.10 16.74 -7.35
CA SER A 100 -14.86 17.99 -7.36
C SER A 100 -14.91 18.59 -5.95
N GLU A 101 -15.51 19.76 -5.77
CA GLU A 101 -15.61 20.44 -4.47
C GLU A 101 -16.35 19.61 -3.41
N ASN A 102 -17.35 18.82 -3.82
CA ASN A 102 -18.24 18.09 -2.89
C ASN A 102 -17.85 16.63 -2.64
N GLY A 103 -16.84 16.12 -3.34
CA GLY A 103 -16.42 14.71 -3.26
C GLY A 103 -15.76 14.25 -4.53
N PHE A 104 -15.59 12.95 -4.66
CA PHE A 104 -14.97 12.37 -5.84
C PHE A 104 -15.67 11.08 -6.27
N SER A 105 -15.58 10.79 -7.55
CA SER A 105 -16.13 9.57 -8.14
C SER A 105 -15.05 8.79 -8.86
N SER A 106 -15.03 7.49 -8.66
CA SER A 106 -14.10 6.56 -9.33
C SER A 106 -14.88 5.61 -10.21
N THR A 107 -14.54 5.56 -11.49
CA THR A 107 -15.19 4.72 -12.50
C THR A 107 -14.21 3.67 -12.99
N THR A 108 -14.65 2.43 -12.99
CA THR A 108 -13.94 1.26 -13.54
C THR A 108 -14.77 0.63 -14.64
N ASN A 109 -14.26 -0.40 -15.31
CA ASN A 109 -15.04 -1.11 -16.35
C ASN A 109 -16.27 -1.84 -15.80
N ILE A 110 -16.35 -2.08 -14.49
CA ILE A 110 -17.45 -2.84 -13.88
C ILE A 110 -18.40 -1.99 -13.02
N GLY A 111 -18.07 -0.72 -12.77
CA GLY A 111 -18.93 0.14 -11.98
C GLY A 111 -18.34 1.48 -11.61
N LYS A 112 -19.17 2.31 -11.00
CA LYS A 112 -18.80 3.63 -10.47
C LYS A 112 -19.02 3.63 -8.96
N SER A 113 -18.12 4.28 -8.23
CA SER A 113 -18.26 4.54 -6.80
C SER A 113 -18.09 6.03 -6.52
N GLU A 114 -18.84 6.55 -5.56
CA GLU A 114 -18.79 7.96 -5.14
C GLU A 114 -18.42 8.02 -3.65
N TRP A 115 -17.61 9.02 -3.29
CA TRP A 115 -17.05 9.18 -1.96
C TRP A 115 -17.04 10.64 -1.53
N GLY A 116 -17.35 10.89 -0.28
CA GLY A 116 -17.10 12.17 0.37
C GLY A 116 -15.67 12.23 0.92
N TYR A 117 -15.14 13.43 1.12
CA TYR A 117 -13.81 13.65 1.69
C TYR A 117 -13.72 13.26 3.18
N ASP A 118 -14.83 13.24 3.88
CA ASP A 118 -14.97 12.78 5.27
C ASP A 118 -14.63 11.30 5.46
N ALA A 119 -14.82 10.48 4.42
CA ALA A 119 -14.46 9.07 4.44
C ALA A 119 -12.94 8.83 4.47
N ILE A 120 -12.12 9.82 4.12
CA ILE A 120 -10.67 9.71 4.06
C ILE A 120 -10.07 9.84 5.47
N VAL A 121 -9.41 8.80 5.95
CA VAL A 121 -8.72 8.81 7.26
C VAL A 121 -7.37 9.48 7.16
N THR A 122 -6.61 9.21 6.10
CA THR A 122 -5.27 9.74 5.88
C THR A 122 -4.98 9.85 4.38
N VAL A 123 -4.29 10.92 4.01
CA VAL A 123 -3.73 11.09 2.67
C VAL A 123 -2.22 10.87 2.75
N ALA A 124 -1.71 9.98 1.92
CA ALA A 124 -0.28 9.74 1.78
C ALA A 124 0.19 10.10 0.37
N GLU A 125 1.45 10.48 0.24
CA GLU A 125 2.05 10.87 -1.03
C GLU A 125 3.43 10.22 -1.19
N THR A 126 3.68 9.69 -2.37
CA THR A 126 4.98 9.23 -2.83
C THR A 126 5.47 10.10 -3.99
N ALA A 127 6.63 9.77 -4.58
CA ALA A 127 7.10 10.47 -5.79
C ALA A 127 6.05 10.43 -6.91
N ASP A 128 5.44 9.25 -7.14
CA ASP A 128 4.60 9.00 -8.30
C ASP A 128 3.09 8.98 -8.01
N PHE A 129 2.67 8.85 -6.75
CA PHE A 129 1.27 8.59 -6.41
C PHE A 129 0.77 9.41 -5.22
N PHE A 130 -0.51 9.77 -5.25
CA PHE A 130 -1.31 10.05 -4.06
C PHE A 130 -2.03 8.77 -3.63
N ILE A 131 -2.15 8.54 -2.32
CA ILE A 131 -2.82 7.36 -1.75
C ILE A 131 -3.81 7.82 -0.70
N PHE A 132 -5.09 7.57 -0.95
CA PHE A 132 -6.15 7.85 0.02
C PHE A 132 -6.46 6.60 0.81
N ILE A 133 -6.40 6.71 2.11
CA ILE A 133 -6.57 5.60 3.04
C ILE A 133 -7.86 5.81 3.80
N PHE A 134 -8.79 4.88 3.64
CA PHE A 134 -10.12 4.90 4.26
C PHE A 134 -10.18 4.01 5.51
N SER A 135 -9.40 2.95 5.53
CA SER A 135 -9.29 2.04 6.68
C SER A 135 -7.98 1.27 6.66
N ALA A 136 -7.76 0.43 7.65
CA ALA A 136 -6.58 -0.45 7.68
C ALA A 136 -6.50 -1.43 6.49
N SER A 137 -7.61 -1.69 5.79
CA SER A 137 -7.70 -2.65 4.68
C SER A 137 -8.13 -2.04 3.35
N HIS A 138 -8.52 -0.77 3.34
CA HIS A 138 -9.04 -0.10 2.15
C HIS A 138 -8.28 1.18 1.87
N ALA A 139 -7.70 1.27 0.68
CA ALA A 139 -7.04 2.45 0.14
C ALA A 139 -7.25 2.54 -1.37
N GLN A 140 -7.13 3.75 -1.91
CA GLN A 140 -7.12 4.01 -3.34
C GLN A 140 -5.84 4.78 -3.69
N LEU A 141 -5.35 4.57 -4.90
CA LEU A 141 -4.09 5.12 -5.38
C LEU A 141 -4.35 5.91 -6.66
N TYR A 142 -3.68 7.06 -6.82
CA TYR A 142 -3.86 8.01 -7.93
C TYR A 142 -2.50 8.34 -8.53
N ASP A 143 -2.36 8.07 -9.83
CA ASP A 143 -1.10 8.26 -10.57
C ASP A 143 -0.92 9.73 -10.93
N LYS A 144 0.11 10.38 -10.38
CA LYS A 144 0.44 11.78 -10.64
C LYS A 144 0.81 12.08 -12.08
N HIS A 145 1.38 11.09 -12.78
CA HIS A 145 1.77 11.23 -14.18
C HIS A 145 0.59 11.29 -15.14
N ARG A 146 -0.59 10.87 -14.66
CA ARG A 146 -1.85 10.89 -15.42
C ARG A 146 -2.89 11.82 -14.78
N LEU A 147 -2.41 12.84 -14.09
CA LEU A 147 -3.25 13.93 -13.57
C LEU A 147 -3.57 14.91 -14.67
N THR A 148 -4.82 15.31 -14.75
CA THR A 148 -5.32 16.42 -15.56
C THR A 148 -6.15 17.37 -14.72
N GLY A 149 -6.31 18.62 -15.15
CA GLY A 149 -7.04 19.65 -14.43
C GLY A 149 -6.19 20.54 -13.50
N GLY A 150 -4.87 20.26 -13.40
CA GLY A 150 -3.93 21.04 -12.60
C GLY A 150 -2.62 20.30 -12.35
N THR A 151 -1.78 20.86 -11.50
CA THR A 151 -0.51 20.25 -11.08
C THR A 151 -0.70 19.35 -9.85
N ALA A 152 0.29 18.49 -9.56
CA ALA A 152 0.29 17.67 -8.33
C ALA A 152 0.32 18.55 -7.06
N GLU A 153 0.88 19.75 -7.16
CA GLU A 153 0.92 20.71 -6.05
C GLU A 153 -0.44 21.36 -5.83
N ASP A 154 -1.12 21.76 -6.91
CA ASP A 154 -2.49 22.29 -6.84
C ASP A 154 -3.43 21.25 -6.23
N PHE A 155 -3.31 19.98 -6.67
CA PHE A 155 -4.11 18.90 -6.11
C PHE A 155 -3.80 18.63 -4.63
N ARG A 156 -2.52 18.73 -4.20
CA ARG A 156 -2.15 18.58 -2.79
C ARG A 156 -2.84 19.66 -1.94
N HIS A 157 -2.76 20.91 -2.32
CA HIS A 157 -3.43 22.01 -1.62
C HIS A 157 -4.95 21.85 -1.59
N PHE A 158 -5.52 21.44 -2.72
CA PHE A 158 -6.94 21.15 -2.81
C PHE A 158 -7.36 20.07 -1.82
N ILE A 159 -6.67 18.93 -1.79
CA ILE A 159 -7.07 17.81 -0.93
C ILE A 159 -6.81 18.07 0.55
N GLU A 160 -5.76 18.83 0.90
CA GLU A 160 -5.52 19.27 2.27
C GLU A 160 -6.64 20.20 2.75
N SER A 161 -7.11 21.11 1.91
CA SER A 161 -8.24 21.98 2.19
C SER A 161 -9.56 21.19 2.30
N ALA A 162 -9.82 20.27 1.37
CA ALA A 162 -11.06 19.50 1.33
C ALA A 162 -11.19 18.49 2.48
N THR A 163 -10.07 17.91 2.93
CA THR A 163 -10.07 16.91 4.02
C THR A 163 -9.78 17.52 5.39
N GLY A 164 -9.18 18.71 5.45
CA GLY A 164 -8.63 19.29 6.69
C GLY A 164 -7.44 18.50 7.26
N LYS A 165 -6.78 17.65 6.45
CA LYS A 165 -5.71 16.74 6.89
C LYS A 165 -4.44 16.97 6.08
N PRO A 166 -3.26 17.00 6.73
CA PRO A 166 -2.00 17.16 6.02
C PRO A 166 -1.66 15.90 5.21
N VAL A 167 -1.04 16.11 4.05
CA VAL A 167 -0.53 15.01 3.21
C VAL A 167 0.77 14.48 3.79
N GLN A 168 0.82 13.17 4.08
CA GLN A 168 1.98 12.49 4.64
C GLN A 168 2.91 12.00 3.53
N HIS A 169 4.13 12.54 3.46
CA HIS A 169 5.14 12.08 2.50
C HIS A 169 5.75 10.74 2.92
N ILE A 170 5.72 9.76 2.00
CA ILE A 170 6.26 8.42 2.20
C ILE A 170 7.40 8.17 1.21
N ARG A 171 8.58 7.91 1.74
CA ARG A 171 9.78 7.50 0.98
C ARG A 171 9.91 5.98 0.91
#